data_9abaea78be0497a702cf3fb3db078f7c
#
_entry.id   9abaea78be0497a702cf3fb3db078f7c
#
_cell.length_a   1.000
_cell.length_b   1.000
_cell.length_c   1.000
_cell.angle_alpha   90.00
_cell.angle_beta   90.00
_cell.angle_gamma   90.00
#
_symmetry.space_group_name_H-M   'P 1'
#
loop_
_entity.id
_entity.type
_entity.pdbx_description
1 polymer ?
#
loop_
_entity_poly.entity_id
_entity_poly.type
_entity_poly.pdbx_seq_one_letter_code
_entity_poly.pdbx_strand_id
1 'polypeptide(L)'
;KIGYVPLCLHVNAKYAGVAQNRPRFILLGIRIDVSEKIINKLNIKEKEALTHSFEFFKKVQVCPDLEYGHLNYFDVDKNTDFFEQSFLKPLVKFKGREFTVQDAIQDLSTTSTQTKSMYVNTLDSLFNPLLTAHDSLSNNVLRTNGIHVRKRFKLYQNLNLVSQATKKEVQQILKGNIDFISDTAFDELRPLSFLNEDDQIIHFDKCDEFLEYLKVH
;
A
#
# COMPACT_ATOMS: atom_id res chain seq x y z
N LYS A 1 -6.23 -14.69 -26.15
CA LYS A 1 -6.35 -15.92 -26.97
C LYS A 1 -5.22 -16.93 -26.71
N ILE A 2 -4.65 -16.91 -25.51
CA ILE A 2 -3.46 -17.68 -25.14
C ILE A 2 -3.80 -18.91 -24.27
N GLY A 3 -5.04 -19.36 -24.26
CA GLY A 3 -5.44 -20.60 -23.56
C GLY A 3 -5.42 -20.54 -22.04
N TYR A 4 -5.63 -19.36 -21.45
CA TYR A 4 -5.73 -19.17 -20.01
C TYR A 4 -7.11 -18.66 -19.60
N VAL A 5 -7.68 -19.31 -18.59
CA VAL A 5 -8.92 -18.88 -17.92
C VAL A 5 -8.53 -17.83 -16.87
N PRO A 6 -9.05 -16.58 -16.94
CA PRO A 6 -8.68 -15.52 -16.03
C PRO A 6 -9.43 -15.61 -14.71
N LEU A 7 -8.76 -15.40 -13.58
CA LEU A 7 -9.36 -15.17 -12.26
C LEU A 7 -8.83 -13.83 -11.73
N CYS A 8 -9.72 -12.88 -11.52
CA CYS A 8 -9.39 -11.52 -11.08
C CYS A 8 -9.65 -11.36 -9.61
N LEU A 9 -8.66 -10.86 -8.88
CA LEU A 9 -8.71 -10.67 -7.43
C LEU A 9 -8.36 -9.23 -7.09
N HIS A 10 -9.10 -8.64 -6.17
CA HIS A 10 -8.74 -7.40 -5.48
C HIS A 10 -8.42 -7.76 -4.04
N VAL A 11 -7.17 -7.63 -3.66
CA VAL A 11 -6.64 -8.06 -2.36
C VAL A 11 -5.96 -6.91 -1.64
N ASN A 12 -5.73 -7.07 -0.33
CA ASN A 12 -4.94 -6.13 0.44
C ASN A 12 -3.75 -6.84 1.08
N ALA A 13 -2.55 -6.34 0.84
CA ALA A 13 -1.31 -6.95 1.32
C ALA A 13 -1.26 -7.14 2.84
N LYS A 14 -1.92 -6.25 3.61
CA LYS A 14 -1.98 -6.36 5.08
C LYS A 14 -2.64 -7.67 5.55
N TYR A 15 -3.63 -8.18 4.81
CA TYR A 15 -4.31 -9.42 5.15
C TYR A 15 -3.46 -10.66 4.88
N ALA A 16 -2.45 -10.54 4.01
CA ALA A 16 -1.45 -11.57 3.75
C ALA A 16 -0.22 -11.50 4.67
N GLY A 17 -0.22 -10.59 5.66
CA GLY A 17 0.85 -10.45 6.65
C GLY A 17 1.87 -9.36 6.33
N VAL A 18 1.68 -8.56 5.28
CA VAL A 18 2.54 -7.42 5.00
C VAL A 18 2.12 -6.25 5.90
N ALA A 19 3.06 -5.66 6.64
CA ALA A 19 2.81 -4.51 7.52
C ALA A 19 2.57 -3.20 6.73
N GLN A 20 1.68 -3.26 5.74
CA GLN A 20 1.35 -2.13 4.87
C GLN A 20 -0.09 -2.25 4.37
N ASN A 21 -0.88 -1.18 4.52
CA ASN A 21 -2.19 -1.08 3.89
C ASN A 21 -2.04 -0.79 2.40
N ARG A 22 -1.98 -1.85 1.58
CA ARG A 22 -1.69 -1.74 0.15
C ARG A 22 -2.62 -2.62 -0.68
N PRO A 23 -3.73 -2.08 -1.19
CA PRO A 23 -4.60 -2.79 -2.12
C PRO A 23 -3.86 -3.18 -3.40
N ARG A 24 -4.18 -4.35 -3.93
CA ARG A 24 -3.60 -4.90 -5.17
C ARG A 24 -4.65 -5.60 -5.98
N PHE A 25 -4.60 -5.37 -7.28
CA PHE A 25 -5.27 -6.19 -8.26
C PHE A 25 -4.32 -7.31 -8.68
N ILE A 26 -4.80 -8.55 -8.64
CA ILE A 26 -4.06 -9.75 -9.07
C ILE A 26 -4.88 -10.43 -10.15
N LEU A 27 -4.25 -10.68 -11.29
CA LEU A 27 -4.81 -11.51 -12.37
C LEU A 27 -4.09 -12.85 -12.37
N LEU A 28 -4.82 -13.92 -12.08
CA LEU A 28 -4.36 -15.29 -12.21
C LEU A 28 -4.83 -15.86 -13.56
N GLY A 29 -3.90 -16.37 -14.36
CA GLY A 29 -4.20 -17.10 -15.58
C GLY A 29 -4.04 -18.61 -15.35
N ILE A 30 -5.13 -19.35 -15.37
CA ILE A 30 -5.13 -20.82 -15.21
C ILE A 30 -5.18 -21.44 -16.60
N ARG A 31 -4.17 -22.22 -16.98
CA ARG A 31 -4.19 -22.92 -18.28
C ARG A 31 -5.45 -23.77 -18.41
N ILE A 32 -6.07 -23.76 -19.58
CA ILE A 32 -7.35 -24.42 -19.81
C ILE A 32 -7.28 -25.95 -19.57
N ASP A 33 -6.19 -26.58 -20.01
CA ASP A 33 -5.97 -28.01 -19.80
C ASP A 33 -5.74 -28.40 -18.33
N VAL A 34 -5.20 -27.46 -17.52
CA VAL A 34 -5.03 -27.64 -16.09
C VAL A 34 -6.36 -27.43 -15.39
N SER A 35 -7.10 -26.38 -15.75
CA SER A 35 -8.38 -26.05 -15.14
C SER A 35 -9.41 -27.16 -15.34
N GLU A 36 -9.45 -27.78 -16.48
CA GLU A 36 -10.31 -28.98 -16.77
C GLU A 36 -9.95 -30.16 -15.86
N LYS A 37 -8.66 -30.38 -15.57
CA LYS A 37 -8.21 -31.48 -14.71
C LYS A 37 -8.47 -31.22 -13.24
N ILE A 38 -8.37 -29.95 -12.77
CA ILE A 38 -8.53 -29.63 -11.35
C ILE A 38 -9.97 -29.40 -10.93
N ILE A 39 -10.88 -29.07 -11.87
CA ILE A 39 -12.26 -28.67 -11.55
C ILE A 39 -13.00 -29.70 -10.67
N ASN A 40 -12.71 -30.97 -10.82
CA ASN A 40 -13.31 -32.03 -10.01
C ASN A 40 -12.75 -32.13 -8.59
N LYS A 41 -11.59 -31.51 -8.33
CA LYS A 41 -10.92 -31.49 -7.03
C LYS A 41 -11.23 -30.24 -6.22
N LEU A 42 -11.88 -29.26 -6.85
CA LEU A 42 -12.22 -27.97 -6.22
C LEU A 42 -13.49 -28.10 -5.37
N ASN A 43 -13.57 -27.28 -4.34
CA ASN A 43 -14.79 -27.14 -3.56
C ASN A 43 -15.88 -26.37 -4.33
N ILE A 44 -17.07 -26.25 -3.76
CA ILE A 44 -18.23 -25.64 -4.44
C ILE A 44 -17.93 -24.18 -4.82
N LYS A 45 -17.39 -23.38 -3.90
CA LYS A 45 -17.10 -21.94 -4.13
C LYS A 45 -16.00 -21.73 -5.17
N GLU A 46 -14.99 -22.57 -5.16
CA GLU A 46 -13.92 -22.54 -6.16
C GLU A 46 -14.45 -22.92 -7.55
N LYS A 47 -15.35 -23.92 -7.60
CA LYS A 47 -16.02 -24.31 -8.86
C LYS A 47 -16.87 -23.17 -9.42
N GLU A 48 -17.69 -22.52 -8.59
CA GLU A 48 -18.50 -21.37 -8.99
C GLU A 48 -17.63 -20.26 -9.57
N ALA A 49 -16.55 -19.86 -8.85
CA ALA A 49 -15.63 -18.82 -9.30
C ALA A 49 -14.98 -19.16 -10.65
N LEU A 50 -14.51 -20.39 -10.82
CA LEU A 50 -13.91 -20.82 -12.08
C LEU A 50 -14.95 -21.00 -13.19
N THR A 51 -16.18 -21.41 -12.89
CA THR A 51 -17.26 -21.49 -13.88
C THR A 51 -17.53 -20.11 -14.49
N HIS A 52 -17.67 -19.07 -13.70
CA HIS A 52 -17.81 -17.70 -14.21
C HIS A 52 -16.61 -17.27 -15.07
N SER A 53 -15.41 -17.61 -14.65
CA SER A 53 -14.20 -17.34 -15.42
C SER A 53 -14.16 -18.10 -16.74
N PHE A 54 -14.60 -19.33 -16.76
CA PHE A 54 -14.74 -20.15 -17.99
C PHE A 54 -15.80 -19.60 -18.95
N GLU A 55 -16.94 -19.18 -18.43
CA GLU A 55 -17.99 -18.56 -19.23
C GLU A 55 -17.48 -17.28 -19.88
N PHE A 56 -16.79 -16.44 -19.14
CA PHE A 56 -16.14 -15.25 -19.68
C PHE A 56 -15.12 -15.61 -20.75
N PHE A 57 -14.26 -16.58 -20.49
CA PHE A 57 -13.26 -17.06 -21.45
C PHE A 57 -13.92 -17.52 -22.78
N LYS A 58 -14.99 -18.28 -22.70
CA LYS A 58 -15.75 -18.72 -23.89
C LYS A 58 -16.36 -17.54 -24.63
N LYS A 59 -16.94 -16.56 -23.92
CA LYS A 59 -17.50 -15.35 -24.53
C LYS A 59 -16.46 -14.59 -25.32
N VAL A 60 -15.24 -14.39 -24.75
CA VAL A 60 -14.13 -13.72 -25.43
C VAL A 60 -13.64 -14.45 -26.66
N GLN A 61 -13.75 -15.78 -26.70
CA GLN A 61 -13.41 -16.57 -27.92
C GLN A 61 -14.36 -16.30 -29.07
N VAL A 62 -15.64 -16.07 -28.76
CA VAL A 62 -16.70 -15.82 -29.78
C VAL A 62 -16.77 -14.30 -30.11
N CYS A 63 -16.56 -13.44 -29.13
CA CYS A 63 -16.67 -11.99 -29.23
C CYS A 63 -15.32 -11.34 -28.83
N PRO A 64 -14.37 -11.18 -29.79
CA PRO A 64 -13.02 -10.67 -29.47
C PRO A 64 -13.00 -9.25 -28.93
N ASP A 65 -14.02 -8.46 -29.22
CA ASP A 65 -14.16 -7.05 -28.84
C ASP A 65 -14.89 -6.85 -27.50
N LEU A 66 -15.14 -7.96 -26.77
CA LEU A 66 -15.75 -7.88 -25.45
C LEU A 66 -14.85 -7.12 -24.48
N GLU A 67 -15.40 -6.07 -23.88
CA GLU A 67 -14.67 -5.23 -22.92
C GLU A 67 -14.37 -5.98 -21.62
N TYR A 68 -13.19 -5.74 -21.05
CA TYR A 68 -12.73 -6.36 -19.79
C TYR A 68 -13.63 -6.06 -18.59
N GLY A 69 -14.45 -5.00 -18.63
CA GLY A 69 -15.41 -4.65 -17.59
C GLY A 69 -16.48 -5.73 -17.31
N HIS A 70 -16.64 -6.69 -18.20
CA HIS A 70 -17.55 -7.82 -18.03
C HIS A 70 -16.95 -9.00 -17.24
N LEU A 71 -15.66 -8.96 -16.90
CA LEU A 71 -15.04 -9.97 -16.06
C LEU A 71 -15.28 -9.63 -14.59
N ASN A 72 -15.98 -10.49 -13.86
CA ASN A 72 -16.15 -10.35 -12.43
C ASN A 72 -14.82 -10.51 -11.72
N TYR A 73 -14.59 -9.68 -10.71
CA TYR A 73 -13.45 -9.81 -9.81
C TYR A 73 -13.94 -10.11 -8.39
N PHE A 74 -13.13 -10.85 -7.65
CA PHE A 74 -13.38 -11.18 -6.25
C PHE A 74 -12.62 -10.19 -5.36
N ASP A 75 -13.38 -9.41 -4.61
CA ASP A 75 -12.87 -8.44 -3.65
C ASP A 75 -12.74 -9.09 -2.28
N VAL A 76 -11.57 -8.97 -1.67
CA VAL A 76 -11.25 -9.60 -0.38
C VAL A 76 -12.13 -9.14 0.78
N ASP A 77 -12.68 -7.93 0.70
CA ASP A 77 -13.58 -7.39 1.73
C ASP A 77 -15.04 -7.77 1.50
N LYS A 78 -15.44 -7.96 0.23
CA LYS A 78 -16.81 -8.33 -0.15
C LYS A 78 -17.02 -9.85 -0.21
N ASN A 79 -15.99 -10.59 -0.60
CA ASN A 79 -16.06 -12.05 -0.82
C ASN A 79 -15.18 -12.81 0.19
N THR A 80 -15.11 -12.37 1.43
CA THR A 80 -14.25 -12.95 2.49
C THR A 80 -14.37 -14.48 2.57
N ASP A 81 -15.61 -14.99 2.57
CA ASP A 81 -15.88 -16.44 2.62
C ASP A 81 -15.23 -17.23 1.48
N PHE A 82 -15.20 -16.67 0.28
CA PHE A 82 -14.55 -17.29 -0.85
C PHE A 82 -13.05 -17.44 -0.60
N PHE A 83 -12.41 -16.36 -0.12
CA PHE A 83 -10.98 -16.41 0.19
C PHE A 83 -10.68 -17.40 1.32
N GLU A 84 -11.45 -17.38 2.42
CA GLU A 84 -11.21 -18.25 3.58
C GLU A 84 -11.40 -19.73 3.29
N GLN A 85 -12.30 -20.06 2.35
CA GLN A 85 -12.69 -21.44 2.04
C GLN A 85 -12.07 -21.98 0.74
N SER A 86 -11.11 -21.25 0.15
CA SER A 86 -10.45 -21.63 -1.10
C SER A 86 -8.94 -21.73 -0.96
N PHE A 87 -8.27 -22.10 -2.05
CA PHE A 87 -6.81 -22.05 -2.16
C PHE A 87 -6.22 -20.64 -1.95
N LEU A 88 -7.06 -19.61 -1.92
CA LEU A 88 -6.68 -18.22 -1.66
C LEU A 88 -6.60 -17.87 -0.15
N LYS A 89 -6.90 -18.82 0.73
CA LYS A 89 -6.85 -18.65 2.20
C LYS A 89 -5.57 -17.97 2.72
N PRO A 90 -4.36 -18.21 2.15
CA PRO A 90 -3.16 -17.52 2.58
C PRO A 90 -3.22 -15.98 2.43
N LEU A 91 -4.03 -15.47 1.48
CA LEU A 91 -4.17 -14.04 1.24
C LEU A 91 -5.00 -13.30 2.31
N VAL A 92 -5.69 -14.03 3.18
CA VAL A 92 -6.53 -13.49 4.27
C VAL A 92 -6.11 -14.01 5.65
N LYS A 93 -4.98 -14.69 5.74
CA LYS A 93 -4.50 -15.35 6.96
C LYS A 93 -4.42 -14.44 8.17
N PHE A 94 -4.16 -13.15 7.96
CA PHE A 94 -4.00 -12.14 9.01
C PHE A 94 -5.15 -11.14 9.05
N LYS A 95 -6.26 -11.36 8.35
CA LYS A 95 -7.43 -10.48 8.39
C LYS A 95 -8.00 -10.43 9.81
N GLY A 96 -8.15 -9.20 10.37
CA GLY A 96 -8.57 -8.96 11.74
C GLY A 96 -7.44 -9.00 12.79
N ARG A 97 -6.19 -9.28 12.37
CA ARG A 97 -4.98 -9.24 13.23
C ARG A 97 -3.77 -8.80 12.43
N GLU A 98 -3.93 -7.73 11.68
CA GLU A 98 -2.92 -7.19 10.79
C GLU A 98 -1.73 -6.63 11.58
N PHE A 99 -0.55 -6.73 10.99
CA PHE A 99 0.66 -6.13 11.54
C PHE A 99 0.78 -4.67 11.16
N THR A 100 1.30 -3.87 12.10
CA THR A 100 1.64 -2.47 11.87
C THR A 100 3.07 -2.32 11.35
N VAL A 101 3.41 -1.15 10.81
CA VAL A 101 4.79 -0.82 10.44
C VAL A 101 5.70 -0.90 11.67
N GLN A 102 5.22 -0.48 12.84
CA GLN A 102 5.98 -0.57 14.09
C GLN A 102 6.33 -2.02 14.41
N ASP A 103 5.39 -2.96 14.30
CA ASP A 103 5.65 -4.38 14.52
C ASP A 103 6.74 -4.93 13.60
N ALA A 104 6.79 -4.41 12.35
CA ALA A 104 7.72 -4.89 11.33
C ALA A 104 9.15 -4.37 11.47
N ILE A 105 9.35 -3.18 12.06
CA ILE A 105 10.67 -2.51 12.10
C ILE A 105 11.16 -2.19 13.51
N GLN A 106 10.40 -2.56 14.55
CA GLN A 106 10.74 -2.22 15.94
C GLN A 106 12.09 -2.81 16.36
N ASP A 107 12.44 -4.00 15.89
CA ASP A 107 13.71 -4.67 16.16
C ASP A 107 14.90 -4.07 15.40
N LEU A 108 14.65 -3.20 14.42
CA LEU A 108 15.68 -2.44 13.70
C LEU A 108 16.08 -1.14 14.41
N SER A 109 15.38 -0.79 15.50
CA SER A 109 15.69 0.41 16.30
C SER A 109 17.05 0.27 16.98
N THR A 110 17.85 1.33 17.00
CA THR A 110 19.15 1.38 17.68
C THR A 110 19.05 1.18 19.20
N THR A 111 17.85 1.32 19.76
CA THR A 111 17.56 1.10 21.18
C THR A 111 17.05 -0.33 21.46
N SER A 112 16.84 -1.14 20.41
CA SER A 112 16.37 -2.51 20.56
C SER A 112 17.47 -3.43 21.09
N THR A 113 17.10 -4.34 21.98
CA THR A 113 17.99 -5.36 22.53
C THR A 113 18.20 -6.55 21.58
N GLN A 114 18.10 -6.37 20.29
CA GLN A 114 18.34 -7.34 19.21
C GLN A 114 17.52 -8.64 19.27
N THR A 115 16.42 -8.67 19.99
CA THR A 115 15.50 -9.79 19.89
C THR A 115 14.59 -9.62 18.67
N LYS A 116 14.49 -10.68 17.85
CA LYS A 116 13.57 -10.69 16.70
C LYS A 116 12.17 -10.30 17.16
N SER A 117 11.53 -9.40 16.42
CA SER A 117 10.14 -9.03 16.68
C SER A 117 9.20 -10.23 16.50
N MET A 118 8.02 -10.15 17.09
CA MET A 118 6.97 -11.17 16.87
C MET A 118 6.62 -11.27 15.38
N TYR A 119 6.64 -10.15 14.66
CA TYR A 119 6.43 -10.10 13.23
C TYR A 119 7.47 -10.95 12.47
N VAL A 120 8.76 -10.72 12.72
CA VAL A 120 9.86 -11.47 12.10
C VAL A 120 9.76 -12.96 12.43
N ASN A 121 9.51 -13.32 13.69
CA ASN A 121 9.34 -14.71 14.10
C ASN A 121 8.16 -15.38 13.39
N THR A 122 7.06 -14.66 13.19
CA THR A 122 5.89 -15.17 12.45
C THR A 122 6.23 -15.41 11.00
N LEU A 123 6.91 -14.47 10.34
CA LEU A 123 7.35 -14.62 8.94
C LEU A 123 8.36 -15.76 8.79
N ASP A 124 9.33 -15.85 9.69
CA ASP A 124 10.31 -16.96 9.70
C ASP A 124 9.60 -18.32 9.77
N SER A 125 8.61 -18.47 10.65
CA SER A 125 7.85 -19.71 10.77
C SER A 125 7.05 -20.07 9.51
N LEU A 126 6.57 -19.06 8.78
CA LEU A 126 5.76 -19.24 7.57
C LEU A 126 6.59 -19.54 6.33
N PHE A 127 7.76 -18.94 6.23
CA PHE A 127 8.60 -18.92 5.02
C PHE A 127 9.95 -19.60 5.22
N ASN A 128 10.18 -20.25 6.35
CA ASN A 128 11.46 -20.87 6.73
C ASN A 128 12.16 -21.64 5.60
N PRO A 129 11.49 -22.45 4.78
CA PRO A 129 12.17 -23.13 3.67
C PRO A 129 12.64 -22.21 2.54
N LEU A 130 12.12 -20.96 2.50
CA LEU A 130 12.32 -20.00 1.40
C LEU A 130 13.22 -18.82 1.81
N LEU A 131 13.46 -18.64 3.11
CA LEU A 131 14.26 -17.52 3.62
C LEU A 131 15.66 -18.00 3.95
N THR A 132 16.65 -17.26 3.45
CA THR A 132 18.05 -17.44 3.87
C THR A 132 18.24 -16.65 5.17
N ALA A 133 18.55 -17.32 6.26
CA ALA A 133 18.90 -16.67 7.51
C ALA A 133 20.23 -15.91 7.37
N HIS A 134 20.23 -14.62 7.74
CA HIS A 134 21.44 -13.82 7.89
C HIS A 134 21.62 -13.45 9.36
N ASP A 135 22.83 -13.64 9.86
CA ASP A 135 23.17 -13.35 11.26
C ASP A 135 23.35 -11.85 11.54
N SER A 136 23.35 -11.03 10.49
CA SER A 136 23.52 -9.58 10.59
C SER A 136 22.47 -8.82 9.80
N LEU A 137 22.07 -7.66 10.33
CA LEU A 137 21.21 -6.72 9.61
C LEU A 137 21.98 -6.19 8.39
N SER A 138 21.45 -6.44 7.19
CA SER A 138 21.95 -5.84 5.95
C SER A 138 21.09 -4.62 5.59
N ASN A 139 21.71 -3.65 4.93
CA ASN A 139 21.05 -2.44 4.43
C ASN A 139 20.38 -1.55 5.52
N ASN A 140 20.82 -1.67 6.78
CA ASN A 140 20.35 -0.83 7.90
C ASN A 140 21.24 0.40 8.10
N VAL A 141 21.74 0.98 7.03
CA VAL A 141 22.53 2.21 7.06
C VAL A 141 21.58 3.40 6.99
N LEU A 142 21.73 4.34 7.92
CA LEU A 142 20.98 5.60 7.92
C LEU A 142 21.24 6.32 6.59
N ARG A 143 20.19 6.45 5.79
CA ARG A 143 20.25 7.18 4.52
C ARG A 143 20.24 8.67 4.81
N THR A 144 21.27 9.37 4.37
CA THR A 144 21.28 10.84 4.38
C THR A 144 20.40 11.34 3.23
N ASN A 145 19.27 11.93 3.57
CA ASN A 145 18.40 12.57 2.59
C ASN A 145 18.97 13.95 2.20
N GLY A 146 18.89 14.29 0.91
CA GLY A 146 19.20 15.63 0.43
C GLY A 146 18.26 16.69 1.03
N ILE A 147 18.69 17.96 1.03
CA ILE A 147 17.97 19.06 1.70
C ILE A 147 16.53 19.22 1.22
N HIS A 148 16.25 19.11 -0.08
CA HIS A 148 14.88 19.19 -0.61
C HIS A 148 13.95 18.12 -0.02
N VAL A 149 14.44 16.88 0.17
CA VAL A 149 13.67 15.80 0.78
C VAL A 149 13.40 16.09 2.25
N ARG A 150 14.40 16.61 2.97
CA ARG A 150 14.26 16.97 4.40
C ARG A 150 13.29 18.13 4.61
N LYS A 151 13.36 19.17 3.78
CA LYS A 151 12.40 20.28 3.77
C LYS A 151 10.97 19.78 3.59
N ARG A 152 10.76 18.91 2.58
CA ARG A 152 9.46 18.32 2.28
C ARG A 152 8.92 17.48 3.44
N PHE A 153 9.75 16.65 4.07
CA PHE A 153 9.33 15.90 5.24
C PHE A 153 8.98 16.81 6.42
N LYS A 154 9.75 17.86 6.65
CA LYS A 154 9.46 18.84 7.71
C LYS A 154 8.11 19.54 7.46
N LEU A 155 7.85 19.96 6.22
CA LEU A 155 6.55 20.51 5.83
C LEU A 155 5.41 19.52 6.09
N TYR A 156 5.55 18.24 5.69
CA TYR A 156 4.51 17.24 5.92
C TYR A 156 4.30 16.92 7.41
N GLN A 157 5.33 16.94 8.21
CA GLN A 157 5.20 16.84 9.67
C GLN A 157 4.37 17.99 10.23
N ASN A 158 4.66 19.23 9.82
CA ASN A 158 3.90 20.41 10.21
C ASN A 158 2.42 20.34 9.78
N LEU A 159 2.16 19.87 8.56
CA LEU A 159 0.79 19.67 8.08
C LEU A 159 -0.02 18.63 8.87
N ASN A 160 0.61 17.79 9.66
CA ASN A 160 -0.09 16.89 10.57
C ASN A 160 -0.47 17.55 11.92
N LEU A 161 0.07 18.74 12.20
CA LEU A 161 -0.18 19.51 13.43
C LEU A 161 -1.27 20.57 13.25
N VAL A 162 -1.71 20.84 12.02
CA VAL A 162 -2.71 21.86 11.67
C VAL A 162 -4.05 21.24 11.30
N SER A 163 -5.08 22.08 11.20
CA SER A 163 -6.42 21.65 10.82
C SER A 163 -6.47 21.03 9.41
N GLN A 164 -7.52 20.24 9.15
CA GLN A 164 -7.72 19.64 7.83
C GLN A 164 -8.01 20.70 6.76
N ALA A 165 -8.59 21.84 7.14
CA ALA A 165 -8.82 22.97 6.24
C ALA A 165 -7.49 23.58 5.77
N THR A 166 -6.62 23.92 6.70
CA THR A 166 -5.26 24.43 6.45
C THR A 166 -4.43 23.45 5.62
N LYS A 167 -4.48 22.16 5.98
CA LYS A 167 -3.78 21.12 5.21
C LYS A 167 -4.23 21.06 3.75
N LYS A 168 -5.53 21.13 3.49
CA LYS A 168 -6.07 21.13 2.13
C LYS A 168 -5.65 22.39 1.36
N GLU A 169 -5.67 23.55 2.01
CA GLU A 169 -5.29 24.82 1.41
C GLU A 169 -3.81 24.79 0.98
N VAL A 170 -2.89 24.40 1.86
CA VAL A 170 -1.47 24.23 1.51
C VAL A 170 -1.29 23.21 0.38
N GLN A 171 -2.03 22.11 0.38
CA GLN A 171 -1.98 21.14 -0.72
C GLN A 171 -2.44 21.71 -2.07
N GLN A 172 -3.40 22.63 -2.07
CA GLN A 172 -3.82 23.32 -3.30
C GLN A 172 -2.76 24.29 -3.80
N ILE A 173 -2.06 25.00 -2.89
CA ILE A 173 -0.91 25.87 -3.23
C ILE A 173 0.20 25.02 -3.85
N LEU A 174 0.59 23.92 -3.22
CA LEU A 174 1.63 23.02 -3.73
C LEU A 174 1.30 22.41 -5.11
N LYS A 175 0.02 22.31 -5.45
CA LYS A 175 -0.44 21.87 -6.78
C LYS A 175 -0.53 23.01 -7.79
N GLY A 176 -0.31 24.26 -7.39
CA GLY A 176 -0.47 25.43 -8.23
C GLY A 176 -1.93 25.80 -8.55
N ASN A 177 -2.90 25.28 -7.78
CA ASN A 177 -4.32 25.54 -7.99
C ASN A 177 -4.78 26.87 -7.38
N ILE A 178 -4.10 27.33 -6.32
CA ILE A 178 -4.29 28.64 -5.68
C ILE A 178 -2.92 29.24 -5.37
N ASP A 179 -2.85 30.56 -5.31
CA ASP A 179 -1.63 31.34 -5.08
C ASP A 179 -1.68 32.20 -3.81
N PHE A 180 -2.66 31.99 -2.96
CA PHE A 180 -2.85 32.68 -1.69
C PHE A 180 -3.09 31.65 -0.56
N ILE A 181 -2.85 32.10 0.68
CA ILE A 181 -3.19 31.38 1.91
C ILE A 181 -4.07 32.27 2.78
N SER A 182 -5.09 31.70 3.39
CA SER A 182 -5.97 32.46 4.30
C SER A 182 -5.24 32.83 5.60
N ASP A 183 -5.65 33.95 6.21
CA ASP A 183 -5.10 34.38 7.50
C ASP A 183 -5.24 33.30 8.57
N THR A 184 -6.37 32.61 8.63
CA THR A 184 -6.61 31.51 9.55
C THR A 184 -5.62 30.37 9.36
N ALA A 185 -5.34 30.00 8.11
CA ALA A 185 -4.39 28.94 7.79
C ALA A 185 -2.96 29.37 8.11
N PHE A 186 -2.60 30.62 7.84
CA PHE A 186 -1.29 31.13 8.16
C PHE A 186 -1.07 31.25 9.67
N ASP A 187 -2.06 31.65 10.46
CA ASP A 187 -1.99 31.71 11.92
C ASP A 187 -1.72 30.33 12.57
N GLU A 188 -2.26 29.25 11.98
CA GLU A 188 -1.96 27.88 12.43
C GLU A 188 -0.50 27.46 12.08
N LEU A 189 0.04 27.93 10.97
CA LEU A 189 1.38 27.56 10.48
C LEU A 189 2.50 28.42 11.06
N ARG A 190 2.20 29.69 11.39
CA ARG A 190 3.15 30.68 11.88
C ARG A 190 3.98 30.23 13.10
N PRO A 191 3.43 29.54 14.11
CA PRO A 191 4.21 29.07 15.25
C PRO A 191 5.12 27.87 14.93
N LEU A 192 4.99 27.28 13.73
CA LEU A 192 5.73 26.08 13.36
C LEU A 192 7.10 26.42 12.77
N SER A 193 8.03 25.50 12.91
CA SER A 193 9.39 25.63 12.37
C SER A 193 9.53 24.90 11.03
N PHE A 194 10.26 25.47 10.10
CA PHE A 194 10.54 24.93 8.77
C PHE A 194 12.05 24.80 8.55
N LEU A 195 12.49 24.23 7.43
CA LEU A 195 13.90 24.16 7.04
C LEU A 195 14.14 25.01 5.80
N ASN A 196 15.23 25.80 5.80
CA ASN A 196 15.69 26.50 4.60
C ASN A 196 16.61 25.62 3.72
N GLU A 197 17.20 26.19 2.67
CA GLU A 197 18.13 25.49 1.78
C GLU A 197 19.45 25.09 2.45
N ASP A 198 19.83 25.81 3.51
CA ASP A 198 21.05 25.58 4.30
C ASP A 198 20.82 24.62 5.47
N ASP A 199 19.65 23.93 5.51
CA ASP A 199 19.26 23.02 6.56
C ASP A 199 19.09 23.68 7.95
N GLN A 200 18.83 24.97 7.98
CA GLN A 200 18.60 25.74 9.19
C GLN A 200 17.11 25.83 9.49
N ILE A 201 16.78 25.91 10.77
CA ILE A 201 15.41 26.12 11.24
C ILE A 201 15.04 27.59 11.01
N ILE A 202 13.90 27.80 10.33
CA ILE A 202 13.32 29.11 10.07
C ILE A 202 11.86 29.15 10.51
N HIS A 203 11.36 30.37 10.73
CA HIS A 203 9.96 30.70 10.99
C HIS A 203 9.52 31.79 10.04
N PHE A 204 8.23 31.87 9.78
CA PHE A 204 7.65 32.87 8.89
C PHE A 204 6.75 33.81 9.68
N ASP A 205 7.07 35.11 9.63
CA ASP A 205 6.25 36.16 10.24
C ASP A 205 5.26 36.76 9.24
N LYS A 206 5.53 36.60 7.94
CA LYS A 206 4.72 37.14 6.85
C LYS A 206 4.22 36.04 5.93
N CYS A 207 2.98 36.19 5.51
CA CYS A 207 2.30 35.31 4.60
C CYS A 207 3.03 35.16 3.25
N ASP A 208 3.48 36.27 2.67
CA ASP A 208 4.16 36.30 1.37
C ASP A 208 5.47 35.50 1.40
N GLU A 209 6.24 35.60 2.45
CA GLU A 209 7.49 34.84 2.64
C GLU A 209 7.21 33.33 2.70
N PHE A 210 6.14 32.93 3.37
CA PHE A 210 5.73 31.54 3.44
C PHE A 210 5.20 31.02 2.07
N LEU A 211 4.46 31.84 1.33
CA LEU A 211 4.00 31.48 -0.02
C LEU A 211 5.17 31.26 -0.98
N GLU A 212 6.18 32.15 -0.96
CA GLU A 212 7.40 31.96 -1.74
C GLU A 212 8.15 30.65 -1.35
N TYR A 213 8.20 30.36 -0.07
CA TYR A 213 8.78 29.09 0.41
C TYR A 213 8.04 27.87 -0.16
N LEU A 214 6.70 27.90 -0.24
CA LEU A 214 5.91 26.80 -0.79
C LEU A 214 6.08 26.62 -2.30
N LYS A 215 6.29 27.70 -3.06
CA LYS A 215 6.47 27.64 -4.52
C LYS A 215 7.75 26.94 -4.96
N VAL A 216 8.74 26.87 -4.09
CA VAL A 216 10.03 26.20 -4.33
C VAL A 216 9.99 24.71 -4.00
N HIS A 217 8.84 24.18 -3.54
CA HIS A 217 8.64 22.80 -3.15
C HIS A 217 7.88 22.02 -4.21
#